data_9e19a162982c9f6433eebb92fd2a3fed
#
_entry.id   9e19a162982c9f6433eebb92fd2a3fed
#
_cell.length_a   1.000
_cell.length_b   1.000
_cell.length_c   1.000
_cell.angle_alpha   90.00
_cell.angle_beta   90.00
_cell.angle_gamma   90.00
#
_symmetry.space_group_name_H-M   'P 1'
#
loop_
_entity.id
_entity.type
_entity.pdbx_description
1 polymer ?
#
loop_
_entity_poly.entity_id
_entity_poly.type
_entity_poly.pdbx_seq_one_letter_code
_entity_poly.pdbx_strand_id
1 'polypeptide(L)'
;MRKFVALMAAAVMLFAFCASANAATQVTIWHTFTDAQQAALEKFAADFNASQSDYEVVVESQAYSGFLDTVYNAVANGVGPNMIINYASTAADYVKDGLVVDLSKYVFDEEIGMADVYNSLPESIKAETVGFSDGGMYALPAVTTGPIFFINKTIYDELGLTAPTTWEELAENSKKIYEAKGVAGFAADSLTDMMQALMM
;
A
#
# COMPACT_ATOMS: atom_id res chain seq x y z
N MET A 1 -56.39 21.88 -23.24
CA MET A 1 -55.54 22.09 -22.07
C MET A 1 -55.38 20.84 -21.20
N ARG A 2 -56.44 20.13 -20.76
CA ARG A 2 -56.33 18.92 -19.87
C ARG A 2 -55.49 17.78 -20.49
N LYS A 3 -55.58 17.52 -21.82
CA LYS A 3 -54.82 16.46 -22.49
C LYS A 3 -53.32 16.82 -22.64
N PHE A 4 -52.96 18.12 -22.76
CA PHE A 4 -51.57 18.57 -22.84
C PHE A 4 -50.87 18.52 -21.48
N VAL A 5 -51.61 18.82 -20.38
CA VAL A 5 -51.07 18.72 -19.00
C VAL A 5 -50.83 17.25 -18.65
N ALA A 6 -51.71 16.34 -19.05
CA ALA A 6 -51.51 14.89 -18.81
C ALA A 6 -50.31 14.31 -19.59
N LEU A 7 -50.06 14.78 -20.82
CA LEU A 7 -48.89 14.37 -21.61
C LEU A 7 -47.56 14.91 -21.04
N MET A 8 -47.57 16.15 -20.55
CA MET A 8 -46.39 16.71 -19.85
C MET A 8 -46.13 16.03 -18.52
N ALA A 9 -47.15 15.68 -17.73
CA ALA A 9 -46.99 14.92 -16.48
C ALA A 9 -46.46 13.49 -16.74
N ALA A 10 -46.89 12.81 -17.81
CA ALA A 10 -46.39 11.50 -18.18
C ALA A 10 -44.94 11.57 -18.67
N ALA A 11 -44.54 12.60 -19.41
CA ALA A 11 -43.16 12.81 -19.84
C ALA A 11 -42.23 13.11 -18.65
N VAL A 12 -42.66 13.89 -17.68
CA VAL A 12 -41.88 14.16 -16.45
C VAL A 12 -41.75 12.90 -15.60
N MET A 13 -42.77 12.04 -15.50
CA MET A 13 -42.67 10.75 -14.80
C MET A 13 -41.77 9.74 -15.51
N LEU A 14 -41.73 9.74 -16.86
CA LEU A 14 -40.80 8.89 -17.62
C LEU A 14 -39.33 9.36 -17.43
N PHE A 15 -39.09 10.67 -17.34
CA PHE A 15 -37.75 11.19 -17.06
C PHE A 15 -37.29 10.95 -15.61
N ALA A 16 -38.22 10.91 -14.65
CA ALA A 16 -37.89 10.59 -13.25
C ALA A 16 -37.55 9.09 -13.04
N PHE A 17 -38.00 8.20 -13.93
CA PHE A 17 -37.68 6.75 -13.86
C PHE A 17 -36.32 6.39 -14.48
N CYS A 18 -35.73 7.27 -15.31
CA CYS A 18 -34.39 7.06 -15.86
C CYS A 18 -33.24 7.57 -14.98
N ALA A 19 -33.55 8.18 -13.83
CA ALA A 19 -32.56 8.75 -12.92
C ALA A 19 -32.33 7.90 -11.66
N SER A 20 -32.56 6.57 -11.74
CA SER A 20 -31.90 5.64 -10.82
C SER A 20 -30.48 5.41 -11.35
N ALA A 21 -29.67 6.46 -11.38
CA ALA A 21 -28.23 6.28 -11.35
C ALA A 21 -27.95 5.51 -10.05
N ASN A 22 -27.69 4.20 -10.14
CA ASN A 22 -27.13 3.48 -9.02
C ASN A 22 -25.88 4.25 -8.61
N ALA A 23 -25.92 4.86 -7.43
CA ALA A 23 -24.72 5.49 -6.90
C ALA A 23 -23.65 4.39 -6.82
N ALA A 24 -22.46 4.68 -7.33
CA ALA A 24 -21.33 3.75 -7.26
C ALA A 24 -21.14 3.29 -5.81
N THR A 25 -20.83 2.01 -5.62
CA THR A 25 -20.50 1.51 -4.29
C THR A 25 -19.16 2.07 -3.87
N GLN A 26 -19.13 2.81 -2.77
CA GLN A 26 -17.90 3.42 -2.27
C GLN A 26 -17.00 2.35 -1.63
N VAL A 27 -15.71 2.38 -1.98
CA VAL A 27 -14.64 1.55 -1.42
C VAL A 27 -13.57 2.47 -0.85
N THR A 28 -13.45 2.51 0.47
CA THR A 28 -12.47 3.36 1.15
C THR A 28 -11.15 2.65 1.41
N ILE A 29 -10.04 3.35 1.14
CA ILE A 29 -8.67 2.90 1.41
C ILE A 29 -8.02 3.88 2.37
N TRP A 30 -7.62 3.42 3.56
CA TRP A 30 -6.84 4.23 4.48
C TRP A 30 -5.35 3.92 4.34
N HIS A 31 -4.52 4.96 4.37
CA HIS A 31 -3.07 4.86 4.22
C HIS A 31 -2.35 5.97 5.01
N THR A 32 -1.05 5.80 5.16
CA THR A 32 -0.17 6.78 5.81
C THR A 32 0.89 7.36 4.86
N PHE A 33 0.73 7.17 3.55
CA PHE A 33 1.63 7.71 2.54
C PHE A 33 1.58 9.23 2.52
N THR A 34 2.71 9.83 2.16
CA THR A 34 2.87 11.28 1.96
C THR A 34 3.45 11.55 0.57
N ASP A 35 3.39 12.79 0.15
CA ASP A 35 4.06 13.30 -1.05
C ASP A 35 3.82 12.44 -2.31
N ALA A 36 4.88 11.98 -2.94
CA ALA A 36 4.82 11.25 -4.22
C ALA A 36 4.07 9.92 -4.12
N GLN A 37 4.14 9.22 -2.98
CA GLN A 37 3.43 7.96 -2.79
C GLN A 37 1.93 8.18 -2.67
N GLN A 38 1.50 9.20 -1.94
CA GLN A 38 0.11 9.60 -1.85
C GLN A 38 -0.42 10.00 -3.23
N ALA A 39 0.29 10.87 -3.96
CA ALA A 39 -0.11 11.30 -5.29
C ALA A 39 -0.24 10.13 -6.28
N ALA A 40 0.64 9.12 -6.19
CA ALA A 40 0.55 7.93 -7.00
C ALA A 40 -0.70 7.10 -6.68
N LEU A 41 -1.01 6.91 -5.39
CA LEU A 41 -2.20 6.17 -4.96
C LEU A 41 -3.50 6.89 -5.38
N GLU A 42 -3.58 8.20 -5.20
CA GLU A 42 -4.71 9.02 -5.65
C GLU A 42 -4.91 8.92 -7.17
N LYS A 43 -3.79 8.90 -7.94
CA LYS A 43 -3.87 8.70 -9.39
C LYS A 43 -4.40 7.31 -9.74
N PHE A 44 -3.95 6.24 -9.09
CA PHE A 44 -4.48 4.89 -9.34
C PHE A 44 -5.98 4.81 -9.03
N ALA A 45 -6.42 5.39 -7.92
CA ALA A 45 -7.84 5.47 -7.59
C ALA A 45 -8.64 6.24 -8.67
N ALA A 46 -8.13 7.39 -9.12
CA ALA A 46 -8.76 8.17 -10.18
C ALA A 46 -8.83 7.40 -11.52
N ASP A 47 -7.75 6.72 -11.91
CA ASP A 47 -7.72 5.91 -13.14
C ASP A 47 -8.71 4.74 -13.05
N PHE A 48 -8.81 4.08 -11.90
CA PHE A 48 -9.80 3.03 -11.66
C PHE A 48 -11.23 3.58 -11.74
N ASN A 49 -11.52 4.66 -11.03
CA ASN A 49 -12.85 5.29 -11.03
C ASN A 49 -13.26 5.75 -12.44
N ALA A 50 -12.30 6.17 -13.28
CA ALA A 50 -12.57 6.54 -14.66
C ALA A 50 -12.83 5.35 -15.60
N SER A 51 -12.42 4.14 -15.20
CA SER A 51 -12.51 2.92 -16.04
C SER A 51 -13.86 2.21 -15.95
N GLN A 52 -14.66 2.49 -14.91
CA GLN A 52 -15.95 1.85 -14.66
C GLN A 52 -16.84 2.76 -13.81
N SER A 53 -18.12 2.36 -13.55
CA SER A 53 -19.10 3.18 -12.82
C SER A 53 -19.77 2.48 -11.63
N ASP A 54 -19.41 1.23 -11.37
CA ASP A 54 -20.07 0.41 -10.35
C ASP A 54 -19.48 0.66 -8.96
N TYR A 55 -18.21 1.06 -8.89
CA TYR A 55 -17.47 1.33 -7.68
C TYR A 55 -16.78 2.69 -7.71
N GLU A 56 -16.66 3.33 -6.55
CA GLU A 56 -15.89 4.54 -6.35
C GLU A 56 -14.83 4.29 -5.27
N VAL A 57 -13.57 4.26 -5.65
CA VAL A 57 -12.45 4.16 -4.71
C VAL A 57 -12.16 5.54 -4.16
N VAL A 58 -12.20 5.66 -2.82
CA VAL A 58 -11.84 6.87 -2.08
C VAL A 58 -10.61 6.57 -1.22
N VAL A 59 -9.56 7.35 -1.40
CA VAL A 59 -8.30 7.24 -0.64
C VAL A 59 -8.27 8.29 0.45
N GLU A 60 -8.00 7.87 1.69
CA GLU A 60 -7.96 8.76 2.86
C GLU A 60 -6.62 8.63 3.58
N SER A 61 -5.89 9.75 3.63
CA SER A 61 -4.63 9.82 4.38
C SER A 61 -4.90 9.93 5.86
N GLN A 62 -4.21 9.12 6.65
CA GLN A 62 -4.28 9.08 8.10
C GLN A 62 -2.92 9.42 8.71
N ALA A 63 -2.92 9.87 9.96
CA ALA A 63 -1.67 10.09 10.70
C ALA A 63 -0.91 8.78 10.90
N TYR A 64 0.40 8.78 10.64
CA TYR A 64 1.25 7.59 10.84
C TYR A 64 1.24 7.12 12.30
N SER A 65 1.38 8.07 13.24
CA SER A 65 1.34 7.74 14.68
C SER A 65 -0.05 7.33 15.11
N GLY A 66 -0.18 6.14 15.68
CA GLY A 66 -1.45 5.58 16.16
C GLY A 66 -2.36 5.06 15.03
N PHE A 67 -1.86 4.91 13.81
CA PHE A 67 -2.67 4.44 12.68
C PHE A 67 -3.35 3.09 12.96
N LEU A 68 -2.59 2.12 13.47
CA LEU A 68 -3.13 0.78 13.73
C LEU A 68 -4.24 0.78 14.78
N ASP A 69 -4.07 1.56 15.86
CA ASP A 69 -5.10 1.70 16.90
C ASP A 69 -6.35 2.39 16.33
N THR A 70 -6.16 3.39 15.48
CA THR A 70 -7.27 4.08 14.81
C THR A 70 -8.05 3.13 13.92
N VAL A 71 -7.37 2.34 13.09
CA VAL A 71 -8.00 1.34 12.21
C VAL A 71 -8.72 0.28 13.04
N TYR A 72 -8.03 -0.32 14.02
CA TYR A 72 -8.60 -1.37 14.86
C TYR A 72 -9.90 -0.90 15.53
N ASN A 73 -9.87 0.28 16.15
CA ASN A 73 -11.05 0.84 16.80
C ASN A 73 -12.18 1.12 15.80
N ALA A 74 -11.88 1.64 14.63
CA ALA A 74 -12.88 1.91 13.60
C ALA A 74 -13.53 0.62 13.09
N VAL A 75 -12.73 -0.40 12.77
CA VAL A 75 -13.20 -1.71 12.28
C VAL A 75 -14.01 -2.42 13.34
N ALA A 76 -13.55 -2.46 14.59
CA ALA A 76 -14.28 -3.08 15.71
C ALA A 76 -15.66 -2.42 15.98
N ASN A 77 -15.81 -1.14 15.63
CA ASN A 77 -17.08 -0.41 15.72
C ASN A 77 -17.91 -0.41 14.43
N GLY A 78 -17.47 -1.12 13.38
CA GLY A 78 -18.19 -1.23 12.10
C GLY A 78 -18.17 0.04 11.24
N VAL A 79 -17.23 0.96 11.48
CA VAL A 79 -17.05 2.23 10.75
C VAL A 79 -15.66 2.33 10.12
N GLY A 80 -14.95 1.23 10.01
CA GLY A 80 -13.62 1.16 9.42
C GLY A 80 -13.63 1.23 7.90
N PRO A 81 -12.44 1.40 7.28
CA PRO A 81 -12.28 1.37 5.83
C PRO A 81 -12.48 -0.05 5.27
N ASN A 82 -12.69 -0.13 3.95
CA ASN A 82 -12.72 -1.43 3.27
C ASN A 82 -11.32 -2.04 3.10
N MET A 83 -10.30 -1.20 2.95
CA MET A 83 -8.90 -1.61 2.81
C MET A 83 -7.98 -0.66 3.56
N ILE A 84 -6.84 -1.20 4.00
CA ILE A 84 -5.72 -0.40 4.52
C ILE A 84 -4.44 -0.75 3.78
N ILE A 85 -3.52 0.20 3.68
CA ILE A 85 -2.16 -0.06 3.23
C ILE A 85 -1.25 -0.02 4.45
N ASN A 86 -0.69 -1.19 4.80
CA ASN A 86 0.23 -1.37 5.92
C ASN A 86 1.03 -2.68 5.73
N TYR A 87 1.90 -3.00 6.67
CA TYR A 87 2.65 -4.25 6.69
C TYR A 87 1.74 -5.45 6.89
N ALA A 88 1.98 -6.54 6.16
CA ALA A 88 1.18 -7.77 6.27
C ALA A 88 1.15 -8.34 7.69
N SER A 89 2.27 -8.25 8.43
CA SER A 89 2.38 -8.70 9.83
C SER A 89 1.35 -8.06 10.76
N THR A 90 0.90 -6.84 10.44
CA THR A 90 -0.11 -6.15 11.27
C THR A 90 -1.51 -6.73 11.11
N ALA A 91 -1.77 -7.53 10.08
CA ALA A 91 -3.05 -8.21 9.91
C ALA A 91 -3.28 -9.34 10.94
N ALA A 92 -2.24 -9.85 11.60
CA ALA A 92 -2.34 -10.98 12.51
C ALA A 92 -3.33 -10.76 13.66
N ASP A 93 -3.37 -9.55 14.24
CA ASP A 93 -4.32 -9.22 15.30
C ASP A 93 -5.76 -9.15 14.76
N TYR A 94 -5.94 -8.61 13.55
CA TYR A 94 -7.25 -8.54 12.90
C TYR A 94 -7.77 -9.94 12.50
N VAL A 95 -6.87 -10.85 12.07
CA VAL A 95 -7.20 -12.26 11.77
C VAL A 95 -7.73 -12.95 13.02
N LYS A 96 -7.04 -12.79 14.16
CA LYS A 96 -7.41 -13.39 15.43
C LYS A 96 -8.82 -12.99 15.88
N ASP A 97 -9.21 -11.74 15.62
CA ASP A 97 -10.50 -11.18 16.03
C ASP A 97 -11.57 -11.29 14.92
N GLY A 98 -11.25 -11.94 13.79
CA GLY A 98 -12.18 -12.15 12.68
C GLY A 98 -12.58 -10.86 11.94
N LEU A 99 -11.71 -9.84 11.96
CA LEU A 99 -11.96 -8.50 11.40
C LEU A 99 -11.46 -8.33 9.95
N VAL A 100 -10.85 -9.35 9.39
CA VAL A 100 -10.32 -9.35 8.01
C VAL A 100 -10.83 -10.55 7.22
N VAL A 101 -10.84 -10.42 5.90
CA VAL A 101 -11.33 -11.44 4.98
C VAL A 101 -10.15 -12.22 4.42
N ASP A 102 -10.25 -13.55 4.36
CA ASP A 102 -9.33 -14.39 3.61
C ASP A 102 -9.50 -14.13 2.11
N LEU A 103 -8.44 -13.63 1.50
CA LEU A 103 -8.39 -13.22 0.10
C LEU A 103 -8.11 -14.39 -0.85
N SER A 104 -7.65 -15.55 -0.36
CA SER A 104 -7.23 -16.68 -1.20
C SER A 104 -8.28 -17.09 -2.21
N LYS A 105 -9.55 -17.20 -1.76
CA LYS A 105 -10.68 -17.58 -2.61
C LYS A 105 -11.01 -16.55 -3.68
N TYR A 106 -10.65 -15.29 -3.49
CA TYR A 106 -10.86 -14.23 -4.49
C TYR A 106 -9.66 -14.11 -5.43
N VAL A 107 -8.44 -14.23 -4.91
CA VAL A 107 -7.21 -14.17 -5.72
C VAL A 107 -7.16 -15.31 -6.75
N PHE A 108 -7.61 -16.51 -6.36
CA PHE A 108 -7.59 -17.71 -7.20
C PHE A 108 -8.96 -18.06 -7.81
N ASP A 109 -9.94 -17.16 -7.78
CA ASP A 109 -11.22 -17.34 -8.44
C ASP A 109 -11.05 -17.37 -9.97
N GLU A 110 -11.83 -18.21 -10.66
CA GLU A 110 -11.69 -18.40 -12.12
C GLU A 110 -12.24 -17.21 -12.92
N GLU A 111 -13.20 -16.44 -12.39
CA GLU A 111 -13.85 -15.35 -13.12
C GLU A 111 -13.29 -13.97 -12.75
N ILE A 112 -13.06 -13.73 -11.46
CA ILE A 112 -12.68 -12.41 -10.93
C ILE A 112 -11.26 -12.39 -10.36
N GLY A 113 -10.59 -13.53 -10.32
CA GLY A 113 -9.29 -13.68 -9.68
C GLY A 113 -8.15 -13.01 -10.42
N MET A 114 -7.03 -12.94 -9.74
CA MET A 114 -5.79 -12.37 -10.24
C MET A 114 -4.60 -13.33 -10.11
N ALA A 115 -4.88 -14.64 -10.24
CA ALA A 115 -3.89 -15.70 -10.05
C ALA A 115 -2.63 -15.50 -10.89
N ASP A 116 -2.77 -15.09 -12.15
CA ASP A 116 -1.62 -14.86 -13.04
C ASP A 116 -0.72 -13.74 -12.53
N VAL A 117 -1.32 -12.63 -12.06
CA VAL A 117 -0.59 -11.50 -11.48
C VAL A 117 0.12 -11.94 -10.21
N TYR A 118 -0.61 -12.60 -9.30
CA TYR A 118 -0.05 -13.09 -8.04
C TYR A 118 1.09 -14.08 -8.27
N ASN A 119 0.93 -15.02 -9.20
CA ASN A 119 1.96 -16.02 -9.52
C ASN A 119 3.19 -15.42 -10.21
N SER A 120 3.08 -14.25 -10.82
CA SER A 120 4.22 -13.53 -11.40
C SER A 120 5.12 -12.85 -10.37
N LEU A 121 4.66 -12.72 -9.13
CA LEU A 121 5.42 -12.08 -8.05
C LEU A 121 6.62 -12.97 -7.61
N PRO A 122 7.72 -12.35 -7.17
CA PRO A 122 8.83 -13.07 -6.54
C PRO A 122 8.37 -13.89 -5.33
N GLU A 123 8.98 -15.08 -5.10
CA GLU A 123 8.63 -15.95 -3.97
C GLU A 123 8.78 -15.24 -2.61
N SER A 124 9.79 -14.38 -2.45
CA SER A 124 9.98 -13.59 -1.23
C SER A 124 8.81 -12.66 -0.93
N ILE A 125 8.20 -12.09 -1.95
CA ILE A 125 7.01 -11.22 -1.81
C ILE A 125 5.77 -12.05 -1.48
N LYS A 126 5.59 -13.19 -2.17
CA LYS A 126 4.47 -14.11 -1.90
C LYS A 126 4.51 -14.67 -0.48
N ALA A 127 5.70 -14.98 0.03
CA ALA A 127 5.87 -15.51 1.38
C ALA A 127 5.32 -14.58 2.48
N GLU A 128 5.39 -13.26 2.27
CA GLU A 128 4.85 -12.29 3.22
C GLU A 128 3.31 -12.28 3.26
N THR A 129 2.65 -12.72 2.19
CA THR A 129 1.18 -12.70 2.09
C THR A 129 0.49 -13.91 2.70
N VAL A 130 1.22 -14.99 2.93
CA VAL A 130 0.71 -16.30 3.42
C VAL A 130 1.33 -16.75 4.73
N GLY A 131 2.10 -15.89 5.40
CA GLY A 131 2.79 -16.21 6.65
C GLY A 131 1.89 -16.28 7.90
N PHE A 132 0.59 -16.41 7.74
CA PHE A 132 -0.37 -16.47 8.84
C PHE A 132 -0.52 -17.90 9.37
N SER A 133 -0.73 -18.03 10.69
CA SER A 133 -0.72 -19.33 11.39
C SER A 133 -1.83 -20.29 10.97
N ASP A 134 -2.92 -19.77 10.41
CA ASP A 134 -4.06 -20.54 9.90
C ASP A 134 -3.93 -20.90 8.41
N GLY A 135 -2.87 -20.43 7.74
CA GLY A 135 -2.61 -20.65 6.32
C GLY A 135 -3.46 -19.77 5.38
N GLY A 136 -4.22 -18.81 5.90
CA GLY A 136 -5.00 -17.86 5.11
C GLY A 136 -4.14 -16.78 4.45
N MET A 137 -4.73 -16.07 3.49
CA MET A 137 -4.13 -14.92 2.80
C MET A 137 -4.90 -13.64 3.16
N TYR A 138 -4.32 -12.78 3.97
CA TYR A 138 -5.01 -11.59 4.48
C TYR A 138 -4.41 -10.28 4.00
N ALA A 139 -3.38 -10.35 3.19
CA ALA A 139 -2.72 -9.20 2.59
C ALA A 139 -2.29 -9.51 1.15
N LEU A 140 -2.26 -8.47 0.32
CA LEU A 140 -1.67 -8.49 -1.01
C LEU A 140 -0.59 -7.40 -1.09
N PRO A 141 0.50 -7.62 -1.81
CA PRO A 141 1.57 -6.65 -1.93
C PRO A 141 1.12 -5.47 -2.78
N ALA A 142 1.04 -4.27 -2.18
CA ALA A 142 0.78 -3.03 -2.89
C ALA A 142 2.08 -2.28 -3.23
N VAL A 143 3.03 -2.28 -2.30
CA VAL A 143 4.37 -1.70 -2.45
C VAL A 143 5.37 -2.55 -1.69
N THR A 144 6.62 -2.54 -2.16
CA THR A 144 7.73 -3.16 -1.44
C THR A 144 8.81 -2.11 -1.22
N THR A 145 9.46 -2.17 -0.08
CA THR A 145 10.59 -1.33 0.27
C THR A 145 11.75 -2.20 0.76
N GLY A 146 12.95 -1.66 0.70
CA GLY A 146 14.12 -2.33 1.25
C GLY A 146 15.20 -1.32 1.54
N PRO A 147 16.13 -1.64 2.45
CA PRO A 147 17.29 -0.80 2.67
C PRO A 147 18.15 -0.75 1.41
N ILE A 148 18.59 0.43 1.03
CA ILE A 148 19.55 0.64 -0.04
C ILE A 148 20.72 1.45 0.49
N PHE A 149 21.90 1.15 -0.02
CA PHE A 149 23.12 1.82 0.36
C PHE A 149 23.50 2.87 -0.68
N PHE A 150 23.55 4.13 -0.25
CA PHE A 150 24.01 5.24 -1.08
C PHE A 150 25.48 5.55 -0.78
N ILE A 151 26.28 5.72 -1.79
CA ILE A 151 27.64 6.19 -1.66
C ILE A 151 27.79 7.62 -2.21
N ASN A 152 28.59 8.45 -1.53
CA ASN A 152 29.05 9.71 -2.11
C ASN A 152 30.16 9.41 -3.12
N LYS A 153 29.76 9.29 -4.39
CA LYS A 153 30.68 8.90 -5.46
C LYS A 153 31.88 9.84 -5.57
N THR A 154 31.74 11.15 -5.33
CA THR A 154 32.83 12.11 -5.37
C THR A 154 33.91 11.77 -4.33
N ILE A 155 33.52 11.50 -3.09
CA ILE A 155 34.46 11.13 -2.04
C ILE A 155 35.13 9.79 -2.35
N TYR A 156 34.37 8.81 -2.85
CA TYR A 156 34.92 7.52 -3.21
C TYR A 156 35.94 7.61 -4.34
N ASP A 157 35.64 8.37 -5.40
CA ASP A 157 36.54 8.57 -6.53
C ASP A 157 37.82 9.32 -6.08
N GLU A 158 37.72 10.39 -5.29
CA GLU A 158 38.87 11.15 -4.79
C GLU A 158 39.82 10.32 -3.92
N LEU A 159 39.27 9.36 -3.16
CA LEU A 159 40.06 8.49 -2.27
C LEU A 159 40.42 7.15 -2.90
N GLY A 160 40.05 6.91 -4.15
CA GLY A 160 40.28 5.65 -4.85
C GLY A 160 39.59 4.46 -4.21
N LEU A 161 38.42 4.68 -3.59
CA LEU A 161 37.62 3.64 -2.93
C LEU A 161 36.62 2.99 -3.91
N THR A 162 36.36 1.73 -3.68
CA THR A 162 35.27 1.00 -4.36
C THR A 162 34.05 0.88 -3.46
N ALA A 163 32.86 0.73 -4.06
CA ALA A 163 31.64 0.45 -3.29
C ALA A 163 31.84 -0.82 -2.46
N PRO A 164 31.56 -0.78 -1.14
CA PRO A 164 31.77 -1.95 -0.29
C PRO A 164 30.75 -3.04 -0.60
N THR A 165 31.18 -4.28 -0.55
CA THR A 165 30.37 -5.48 -0.70
C THR A 165 30.21 -6.27 0.60
N THR A 166 31.00 -5.90 1.61
CA THR A 166 30.97 -6.46 2.97
C THR A 166 30.94 -5.37 4.02
N TRP A 167 30.53 -5.74 5.23
CA TRP A 167 30.54 -4.83 6.37
C TRP A 167 31.96 -4.42 6.80
N GLU A 168 32.93 -5.29 6.63
CA GLU A 168 34.34 -5.03 6.88
C GLU A 168 34.86 -3.96 5.89
N GLU A 169 34.58 -4.09 4.60
CA GLU A 169 34.94 -3.10 3.58
C GLU A 169 34.28 -1.75 3.86
N LEU A 170 33.01 -1.76 4.30
CA LEU A 170 32.31 -0.54 4.69
C LEU A 170 33.02 0.14 5.88
N ALA A 171 33.40 -0.63 6.91
CA ALA A 171 34.10 -0.10 8.08
C ALA A 171 35.47 0.48 7.70
N GLU A 172 36.24 -0.20 6.84
CA GLU A 172 37.53 0.28 6.34
C GLU A 172 37.39 1.56 5.51
N ASN A 173 36.44 1.58 4.57
CA ASN A 173 36.18 2.76 3.76
C ASN A 173 35.74 3.94 4.65
N SER A 174 34.89 3.68 5.63
CA SER A 174 34.42 4.70 6.57
C SER A 174 35.56 5.31 7.37
N LYS A 175 36.51 4.49 7.83
CA LYS A 175 37.70 4.96 8.52
C LYS A 175 38.60 5.85 7.61
N LYS A 176 38.86 5.41 6.37
CA LYS A 176 39.62 6.17 5.40
C LYS A 176 38.99 7.51 5.06
N ILE A 177 37.66 7.54 4.92
CA ILE A 177 36.90 8.77 4.68
C ILE A 177 37.04 9.73 5.86
N TYR A 178 36.86 9.21 7.09
CA TYR A 178 37.01 10.03 8.29
C TYR A 178 38.42 10.62 8.45
N GLU A 179 39.45 9.79 8.26
CA GLU A 179 40.84 10.22 8.35
C GLU A 179 41.20 11.29 7.29
N ALA A 180 40.68 11.17 6.06
CA ALA A 180 40.99 12.06 4.96
C ALA A 180 40.16 13.35 4.93
N LYS A 181 38.89 13.28 5.37
CA LYS A 181 37.90 14.36 5.18
C LYS A 181 37.34 14.93 6.50
N GLY A 182 37.52 14.25 7.63
CA GLY A 182 36.95 14.66 8.91
C GLY A 182 35.44 14.56 9.01
N VAL A 183 34.79 13.79 8.10
CA VAL A 183 33.35 13.56 8.09
C VAL A 183 33.05 12.08 8.39
N ALA A 184 31.83 11.79 8.88
CA ALA A 184 31.41 10.41 9.06
C ALA A 184 31.43 9.66 7.72
N GLY A 185 32.11 8.52 7.69
CA GLY A 185 32.18 7.69 6.46
C GLY A 185 30.95 6.82 6.24
N PHE A 186 30.13 6.64 7.28
CA PHE A 186 28.86 5.93 7.21
C PHE A 186 27.84 6.55 8.19
N ALA A 187 26.59 6.57 7.79
CA ALA A 187 25.46 6.90 8.65
C ALA A 187 24.27 6.00 8.26
N ALA A 188 23.53 5.57 9.24
CA ALA A 188 22.24 4.86 9.06
C ALA A 188 21.10 5.79 9.44
N ASP A 189 19.94 5.61 8.82
CA ASP A 189 18.74 6.35 9.11
C ASP A 189 18.26 6.05 10.55
N SER A 190 18.21 4.76 10.89
CA SER A 190 17.87 4.33 12.24
C SER A 190 18.69 3.11 12.68
N LEU A 191 18.78 2.89 13.98
CA LEU A 191 19.39 1.68 14.52
C LEU A 191 18.57 0.44 14.14
N THR A 192 17.24 0.55 14.05
CA THR A 192 16.35 -0.54 13.68
C THR A 192 16.61 -0.99 12.24
N ASP A 193 16.70 -0.05 11.30
CA ASP A 193 16.95 -0.36 9.89
C ASP A 193 18.34 -0.95 9.67
N MET A 194 19.34 -0.43 10.41
CA MET A 194 20.68 -0.99 10.41
C MET A 194 20.69 -2.43 10.94
N MET A 195 19.97 -2.72 12.03
CA MET A 195 19.89 -4.07 12.60
C MET A 195 19.17 -5.04 11.62
N GLN A 196 18.13 -4.60 10.94
CA GLN A 196 17.48 -5.40 9.88
C GLN A 196 18.46 -5.73 8.76
N ALA A 197 19.20 -4.74 8.26
CA ALA A 197 20.19 -4.94 7.19
C ALA A 197 21.35 -5.87 7.62
N LEU A 198 21.68 -5.92 8.91
CA LEU A 198 22.70 -6.84 9.45
C LEU A 198 22.22 -8.28 9.60
N MET A 199 20.89 -8.50 9.67
CA MET A 199 20.29 -9.83 9.87
C MET A 199 19.86 -10.50 8.53
N MET A 200 19.90 -9.77 7.44
CA MET A 200 19.62 -10.28 6.07
C MET A 200 20.88 -10.86 5.41
#